data_bd82cc10414d0497ccad495b31502c9f
#
_entry.id   bd82cc10414d0497ccad495b31502c9f
#
_cell.length_a   1.000
_cell.length_b   1.000
_cell.length_c   1.000
_cell.angle_alpha   90.00
_cell.angle_beta   90.00
_cell.angle_gamma   90.00
#
_symmetry.space_group_name_H-M   'P 1'
#
loop_
_entity.id
_entity.type
_entity.pdbx_description
1 polymer ?
#
loop_
_entity_poly.entity_id
_entity_poly.type
_entity_poly.pdbx_seq_one_letter_code
_entity_poly.pdbx_strand_id
1 'polypeptide(L)'
;SICLHLYSSRNLCTMTRKQATIAVRSGLNDDEQYGCVVPPIHLSSTYNFTDFNEPRAHDYSRRGNPTRDVVQRALAELEGGAGAVMTSTGMSAIHLVCTVFLQPGDLLVAPHDCYGGSYRLFDSLSKRGAYRVKFVDQGDEAALQAALAEKPKLVLIESPSNPLLRVVDIAAICQAAAEAGAVSVVDNTFLSPALQNPLALGADLVIHSCTKYLNGHSDVVAGAVVAKDPQHVTDLAWWANNIGVTGGAFDSYLLLRGMRTLAPRMACLLYTSPSPRDRG
;
A
#
# COMPACT_ATOMS: atom_id res chain seq x y z
N SER A 1 37.96 18.84 10.10
CA SER A 1 38.18 17.79 11.11
C SER A 1 37.19 17.82 12.29
N ILE A 2 35.93 18.24 12.08
CA ILE A 2 34.92 18.30 13.17
C ILE A 2 33.69 17.42 12.90
N CYS A 3 33.64 16.67 11.79
CA CYS A 3 32.45 15.86 11.42
C CYS A 3 32.55 14.36 11.71
N LEU A 4 33.62 13.87 12.33
CA LEU A 4 33.91 12.43 12.46
C LEU A 4 33.69 11.83 13.86
N HIS A 5 33.22 12.60 14.85
CA HIS A 5 33.09 12.10 16.24
C HIS A 5 31.68 11.93 16.80
N LEU A 6 30.64 11.93 15.94
CA LEU A 6 29.25 11.78 16.39
C LEU A 6 28.56 10.44 15.97
N TYR A 7 29.35 9.43 15.59
CA TYR A 7 28.79 8.15 15.14
C TYR A 7 28.99 6.98 16.11
N SER A 8 29.26 7.23 17.36
CA SER A 8 29.38 6.17 18.37
C SER A 8 28.57 6.52 19.62
N SER A 9 27.28 6.31 19.59
CA SER A 9 26.52 5.89 20.78
C SER A 9 25.08 5.59 20.38
N ARG A 10 24.66 4.37 20.64
CA ARG A 10 23.27 3.85 20.52
C ARG A 10 22.36 4.51 21.57
N ASN A 11 22.03 5.77 21.39
CA ASN A 11 20.92 6.45 22.05
C ASN A 11 20.37 7.50 21.08
N LEU A 12 19.87 7.03 19.92
CA LEU A 12 19.02 7.85 19.08
C LEU A 12 17.67 7.94 19.79
N CYS A 13 17.45 9.07 20.45
CA CYS A 13 16.14 9.59 20.74
C CYS A 13 15.22 9.28 19.55
N THR A 14 14.07 8.64 19.76
CA THR A 14 13.10 8.28 18.74
C THR A 14 12.45 9.54 18.15
N MET A 15 13.23 10.34 17.42
CA MET A 15 12.67 11.41 16.61
C MET A 15 11.93 10.77 15.45
N THR A 16 10.63 10.93 15.42
CA THR A 16 9.78 10.52 14.29
C THR A 16 10.32 11.17 13.03
N ARG A 17 10.84 10.37 12.09
CA ARG A 17 11.36 10.88 10.82
C ARG A 17 10.23 11.47 10.01
N LYS A 18 10.46 12.64 9.38
CA LYS A 18 9.49 13.22 8.44
C LYS A 18 9.36 12.32 7.21
N GLN A 19 8.19 12.28 6.61
CA GLN A 19 7.87 11.49 5.40
C GLN A 19 8.91 11.65 4.28
N ALA A 20 9.30 12.90 3.99
CA ALA A 20 10.34 13.18 2.99
C ALA A 20 11.69 12.54 3.35
N THR A 21 12.07 12.48 4.63
CA THR A 21 13.30 11.83 5.08
C THR A 21 13.22 10.32 4.91
N ILE A 22 12.09 9.70 5.24
CA ILE A 22 11.84 8.27 5.05
C ILE A 22 11.98 7.94 3.55
N ALA A 23 11.27 8.65 2.68
CA ALA A 23 11.28 8.43 1.24
C ALA A 23 12.69 8.51 0.63
N VAL A 24 13.51 9.49 1.05
CA VAL A 24 14.89 9.67 0.53
C VAL A 24 15.83 8.61 1.06
N ARG A 25 15.71 8.22 2.33
CA ARG A 25 16.72 7.39 3.01
C ARG A 25 16.44 5.89 2.97
N SER A 26 15.24 5.47 2.59
CA SER A 26 14.89 4.05 2.55
C SER A 26 15.85 3.26 1.65
N GLY A 27 16.40 2.19 2.21
CA GLY A 27 17.36 1.30 1.53
C GLY A 27 18.74 1.88 1.29
N LEU A 28 19.06 3.10 1.79
CA LEU A 28 20.43 3.62 1.69
C LEU A 28 21.34 2.99 2.74
N ASN A 29 22.53 2.54 2.30
CA ASN A 29 23.55 1.90 3.12
C ASN A 29 23.11 0.56 3.75
N ASP A 30 22.18 -0.16 3.11
CA ASP A 30 21.72 -1.48 3.55
C ASP A 30 22.62 -2.62 3.03
N ASP A 31 23.53 -2.35 2.09
CA ASP A 31 24.41 -3.37 1.50
C ASP A 31 25.64 -3.59 2.40
N GLU A 32 25.60 -4.68 3.17
CA GLU A 32 26.72 -5.08 4.03
C GLU A 32 27.83 -5.80 3.26
N GLN A 33 27.59 -6.30 2.05
CA GLN A 33 28.56 -7.09 1.31
C GLN A 33 29.62 -6.23 0.62
N TYR A 34 29.20 -5.15 -0.04
CA TYR A 34 30.11 -4.27 -0.81
C TYR A 34 30.05 -2.81 -0.37
N GLY A 35 29.17 -2.47 0.55
CA GLY A 35 28.98 -1.09 1.03
C GLY A 35 28.37 -0.16 -0.02
N CYS A 36 27.56 -0.68 -0.94
CA CYS A 36 26.88 0.14 -1.94
C CYS A 36 25.93 1.12 -1.25
N VAL A 37 25.94 2.38 -1.68
CA VAL A 37 25.03 3.41 -1.13
C VAL A 37 23.56 3.08 -1.45
N VAL A 38 23.28 2.56 -2.64
CA VAL A 38 21.94 2.09 -3.05
C VAL A 38 21.85 0.56 -2.97
N PRO A 39 20.69 -0.02 -2.65
CA PRO A 39 20.56 -1.46 -2.58
C PRO A 39 20.79 -2.09 -3.96
N PRO A 40 21.45 -3.24 -4.05
CA PRO A 40 21.62 -3.98 -5.29
C PRO A 40 20.30 -4.57 -5.79
N ILE A 41 20.24 -4.88 -7.09
CA ILE A 41 19.12 -5.59 -7.72
C ILE A 41 19.41 -7.07 -7.72
N HIS A 42 18.62 -7.87 -7.00
CA HIS A 42 18.73 -9.32 -6.95
C HIS A 42 17.72 -9.96 -7.91
N LEU A 43 18.19 -10.42 -9.06
CA LEU A 43 17.36 -11.02 -10.12
C LEU A 43 17.21 -12.54 -9.97
N SER A 44 17.85 -13.16 -8.98
CA SER A 44 17.79 -14.61 -8.80
C SER A 44 16.36 -15.06 -8.51
N SER A 45 15.90 -16.12 -9.18
CA SER A 45 14.60 -16.76 -8.90
C SER A 45 14.65 -17.69 -7.68
N THR A 46 15.81 -18.32 -7.43
CA THR A 46 16.04 -19.30 -6.37
C THR A 46 17.30 -18.96 -5.59
N TYR A 47 17.40 -19.45 -4.35
CA TYR A 47 18.53 -19.20 -3.47
C TYR A 47 19.03 -20.51 -2.86
N ASN A 48 20.35 -20.64 -2.70
CA ASN A 48 20.95 -21.83 -2.10
C ASN A 48 20.64 -21.92 -0.62
N PHE A 49 20.33 -23.10 -0.13
CA PHE A 49 20.25 -23.41 1.28
C PHE A 49 21.65 -23.45 1.91
N THR A 50 21.74 -23.28 3.21
CA THR A 50 23.00 -23.42 3.97
C THR A 50 23.36 -24.89 4.12
N ASP A 51 22.36 -25.78 4.31
CA ASP A 51 22.46 -27.21 4.41
C ASP A 51 21.13 -27.86 4.02
N PHE A 52 21.07 -29.20 4.05
CA PHE A 52 19.85 -29.95 3.76
C PHE A 52 18.69 -29.48 4.67
N ASN A 53 17.62 -29.03 4.03
CA ASN A 53 16.42 -28.48 4.68
C ASN A 53 16.66 -27.25 5.57
N GLU A 54 17.77 -26.53 5.39
CA GLU A 54 18.12 -25.30 6.10
C GLU A 54 18.10 -24.10 5.13
N PRO A 55 16.93 -23.47 4.89
CA PRO A 55 16.83 -22.30 4.00
C PRO A 55 17.53 -21.09 4.60
N ARG A 56 18.07 -20.23 3.74
CA ARG A 56 18.50 -18.89 4.11
C ARG A 56 17.28 -17.98 4.31
N ALA A 57 17.50 -16.67 4.49
CA ALA A 57 16.42 -15.67 4.58
C ALA A 57 15.47 -15.71 3.36
N HIS A 58 15.99 -16.09 2.20
CA HIS A 58 15.22 -16.27 0.97
C HIS A 58 15.48 -17.68 0.40
N ASP A 59 14.44 -18.26 -0.18
CA ASP A 59 14.46 -19.55 -0.88
C ASP A 59 14.03 -19.40 -2.34
N TYR A 60 12.98 -18.61 -2.59
CA TYR A 60 12.39 -18.41 -3.89
C TYR A 60 11.81 -17.01 -4.06
N SER A 61 12.11 -16.30 -5.17
CA SER A 61 11.78 -14.87 -5.33
C SER A 61 10.29 -14.55 -5.36
N ARG A 62 9.41 -15.49 -5.70
CA ARG A 62 7.96 -15.27 -5.58
C ARG A 62 7.56 -15.11 -4.10
N ARG A 63 8.17 -15.87 -3.20
CA ARG A 63 7.93 -15.81 -1.76
C ARG A 63 8.59 -14.60 -1.11
N GLY A 64 9.87 -14.36 -1.41
CA GLY A 64 10.67 -13.26 -0.87
C GLY A 64 11.82 -12.91 -1.79
N ASN A 65 12.15 -11.62 -1.91
CA ASN A 65 13.26 -11.13 -2.73
C ASN A 65 13.92 -9.94 -2.03
N PRO A 66 15.25 -9.92 -1.87
CA PRO A 66 15.94 -8.87 -1.11
C PRO A 66 15.65 -7.45 -1.63
N THR A 67 15.54 -7.25 -2.94
CA THR A 67 15.25 -5.93 -3.52
C THR A 67 13.81 -5.52 -3.23
N ARG A 68 12.85 -6.46 -3.37
CA ARG A 68 11.44 -6.19 -3.08
C ARG A 68 11.21 -5.89 -1.60
N ASP A 69 11.91 -6.56 -0.70
CA ASP A 69 11.77 -6.37 0.74
C ASP A 69 12.18 -4.96 1.19
N VAL A 70 13.17 -4.35 0.53
CA VAL A 70 13.54 -2.95 0.79
C VAL A 70 12.36 -2.01 0.49
N VAL A 71 11.67 -2.21 -0.63
CA VAL A 71 10.50 -1.41 -1.01
C VAL A 71 9.34 -1.64 -0.05
N GLN A 72 9.09 -2.89 0.32
CA GLN A 72 8.02 -3.24 1.27
C GLN A 72 8.25 -2.57 2.63
N ARG A 73 9.48 -2.59 3.16
CA ARG A 73 9.84 -1.85 4.38
C ARG A 73 9.64 -0.36 4.23
N ALA A 74 10.05 0.23 3.10
CA ALA A 74 9.89 1.65 2.83
C ALA A 74 8.41 2.08 2.80
N LEU A 75 7.55 1.31 2.14
CA LEU A 75 6.11 1.57 2.08
C LEU A 75 5.45 1.43 3.46
N ALA A 76 5.82 0.40 4.22
CA ALA A 76 5.34 0.21 5.58
C ALA A 76 5.72 1.39 6.49
N GLU A 77 6.98 1.86 6.42
CA GLU A 77 7.44 3.01 7.20
C GLU A 77 6.72 4.30 6.79
N LEU A 78 6.51 4.52 5.49
CA LEU A 78 5.81 5.70 4.97
C LEU A 78 4.34 5.76 5.40
N GLU A 79 3.63 4.65 5.42
CA GLU A 79 2.22 4.59 5.85
C GLU A 79 2.06 4.37 7.36
N GLY A 80 3.14 4.04 8.09
CA GLY A 80 3.08 3.70 9.51
C GLY A 80 2.48 2.32 9.78
N GLY A 81 2.62 1.38 8.85
CA GLY A 81 2.13 0.01 8.96
C GLY A 81 3.12 -0.95 9.59
N ALA A 82 2.63 -2.13 9.99
CA ALA A 82 3.45 -3.24 10.48
C ALA A 82 4.26 -3.90 9.37
N GLY A 83 3.77 -3.83 8.12
CA GLY A 83 4.43 -4.36 6.94
C GLY A 83 3.67 -4.05 5.66
N ALA A 84 4.30 -4.35 4.53
CA ALA A 84 3.70 -4.18 3.21
C ALA A 84 3.95 -5.40 2.33
N VAL A 85 3.04 -5.65 1.40
CA VAL A 85 3.17 -6.66 0.35
C VAL A 85 3.11 -5.99 -0.99
N MET A 86 4.17 -6.09 -1.77
CA MET A 86 4.23 -5.55 -3.11
C MET A 86 3.64 -6.52 -4.13
N THR A 87 2.80 -6.00 -5.01
CA THR A 87 2.12 -6.75 -6.07
C THR A 87 2.51 -6.26 -7.46
N SER A 88 2.23 -7.08 -8.48
CA SER A 88 2.55 -6.76 -9.88
C SER A 88 1.76 -5.57 -10.44
N THR A 89 0.59 -5.25 -9.88
CA THR A 89 -0.25 -4.11 -10.29
C THR A 89 -1.12 -3.63 -9.13
N GLY A 90 -1.65 -2.39 -9.21
CA GLY A 90 -2.67 -1.92 -8.25
C GLY A 90 -3.92 -2.78 -8.24
N MET A 91 -4.35 -3.31 -9.40
CA MET A 91 -5.49 -4.23 -9.49
C MET A 91 -5.20 -5.56 -8.79
N SER A 92 -3.96 -6.06 -8.86
CA SER A 92 -3.55 -7.25 -8.10
C SER A 92 -3.58 -6.99 -6.60
N ALA A 93 -3.25 -5.78 -6.14
CA ALA A 93 -3.36 -5.40 -4.72
C ALA A 93 -4.82 -5.44 -4.25
N ILE A 94 -5.75 -4.86 -5.03
CA ILE A 94 -7.19 -4.90 -4.73
C ILE A 94 -7.70 -6.34 -4.72
N HIS A 95 -7.35 -7.13 -5.73
CA HIS A 95 -7.76 -8.54 -5.82
C HIS A 95 -7.22 -9.37 -4.66
N LEU A 96 -5.97 -9.14 -4.26
CA LEU A 96 -5.34 -9.79 -3.12
C LEU A 96 -6.12 -9.52 -1.83
N VAL A 97 -6.48 -8.26 -1.54
CA VAL A 97 -7.30 -7.91 -0.38
C VAL A 97 -8.64 -8.64 -0.41
N CYS A 98 -9.34 -8.62 -1.54
CA CYS A 98 -10.61 -9.36 -1.66
C CYS A 98 -10.42 -10.86 -1.43
N THR A 99 -9.34 -11.46 -1.94
CA THR A 99 -9.05 -12.89 -1.77
C THR A 99 -8.79 -13.27 -0.32
N VAL A 100 -8.09 -12.41 0.43
CA VAL A 100 -7.75 -12.67 1.83
C VAL A 100 -8.95 -12.51 2.77
N PHE A 101 -9.75 -11.47 2.56
CA PHE A 101 -10.75 -11.04 3.55
C PHE A 101 -12.20 -11.41 3.21
N LEU A 102 -12.47 -11.92 2.00
CA LEU A 102 -13.82 -12.27 1.57
C LEU A 102 -13.94 -13.74 1.22
N GLN A 103 -15.07 -14.34 1.64
CA GLN A 103 -15.49 -15.68 1.30
C GLN A 103 -16.83 -15.61 0.53
N PRO A 104 -17.27 -16.70 -0.15
CA PRO A 104 -18.59 -16.77 -0.74
C PRO A 104 -19.70 -16.43 0.27
N GLY A 105 -20.53 -15.44 -0.08
CA GLY A 105 -21.60 -14.93 0.78
C GLY A 105 -21.23 -13.71 1.61
N ASP A 106 -19.95 -13.42 1.83
CA ASP A 106 -19.51 -12.18 2.50
C ASP A 106 -19.87 -10.94 1.69
N LEU A 107 -20.02 -9.81 2.37
CA LEU A 107 -20.35 -8.53 1.76
C LEU A 107 -19.15 -7.60 1.74
N LEU A 108 -18.81 -7.09 0.55
CA LEU A 108 -17.97 -5.94 0.32
C LEU A 108 -18.85 -4.69 0.17
N VAL A 109 -18.56 -3.65 0.94
CA VAL A 109 -19.09 -2.30 0.71
C VAL A 109 -18.00 -1.46 0.02
N ALA A 110 -18.33 -0.85 -1.11
CA ALA A 110 -17.40 -0.05 -1.91
C ALA A 110 -18.04 1.27 -2.34
N PRO A 111 -17.24 2.34 -2.60
CA PRO A 111 -17.79 3.59 -3.13
C PRO A 111 -18.45 3.36 -4.49
N HIS A 112 -19.59 4.01 -4.73
CA HIS A 112 -20.27 3.91 -6.03
C HIS A 112 -19.48 4.58 -7.17
N ASP A 113 -18.59 5.49 -6.84
CA ASP A 113 -17.73 6.26 -7.72
C ASP A 113 -16.24 5.85 -7.60
N CYS A 114 -15.94 4.62 -7.14
CA CYS A 114 -14.58 4.13 -7.10
C CYS A 114 -13.98 3.96 -8.50
N TYR A 115 -12.65 3.80 -8.55
CA TYR A 115 -11.95 3.54 -9.80
C TYR A 115 -12.64 2.49 -10.66
N GLY A 116 -12.84 2.78 -11.94
CA GLY A 116 -13.59 1.92 -12.86
C GLY A 116 -13.04 0.49 -13.01
N GLY A 117 -11.74 0.28 -12.78
CA GLY A 117 -11.12 -1.04 -12.70
C GLY A 117 -11.61 -1.82 -11.48
N SER A 118 -11.68 -1.17 -10.34
CA SER A 118 -12.19 -1.75 -9.08
C SER A 118 -13.65 -2.10 -9.20
N TYR A 119 -14.46 -1.18 -9.74
CA TYR A 119 -15.89 -1.44 -10.02
C TYR A 119 -16.08 -2.69 -10.87
N ARG A 120 -15.38 -2.78 -12.02
CA ARG A 120 -15.50 -3.94 -12.93
C ARG A 120 -15.07 -5.24 -12.25
N LEU A 121 -14.01 -5.22 -11.45
CA LEU A 121 -13.54 -6.38 -10.72
C LEU A 121 -14.58 -6.86 -9.72
N PHE A 122 -15.09 -5.96 -8.88
CA PHE A 122 -16.05 -6.30 -7.84
C PHE A 122 -17.37 -6.82 -8.41
N ASP A 123 -17.92 -6.13 -9.39
CA ASP A 123 -19.15 -6.55 -10.08
C ASP A 123 -18.99 -7.93 -10.74
N SER A 124 -17.87 -8.14 -11.44
CA SER A 124 -17.60 -9.41 -12.13
C SER A 124 -17.43 -10.58 -11.17
N LEU A 125 -16.68 -10.40 -10.07
CA LEU A 125 -16.47 -11.46 -9.08
C LEU A 125 -17.74 -11.73 -8.27
N SER A 126 -18.52 -10.70 -7.96
CA SER A 126 -19.82 -10.86 -7.32
C SER A 126 -20.80 -11.67 -8.18
N LYS A 127 -20.88 -11.38 -9.48
CA LYS A 127 -21.70 -12.15 -10.45
C LYS A 127 -21.27 -13.61 -10.57
N ARG A 128 -20.00 -13.91 -10.29
CA ARG A 128 -19.45 -15.28 -10.25
C ARG A 128 -19.63 -15.98 -8.91
N GLY A 129 -20.23 -15.30 -7.92
CA GLY A 129 -20.49 -15.87 -6.59
C GLY A 129 -19.28 -15.88 -5.66
N ALA A 130 -18.21 -15.15 -5.98
CA ALA A 130 -17.03 -15.08 -5.11
C ALA A 130 -17.35 -14.37 -3.77
N TYR A 131 -18.17 -13.34 -3.81
CA TYR A 131 -18.69 -12.58 -2.67
C TYR A 131 -19.84 -11.69 -3.15
N ARG A 132 -20.52 -10.99 -2.24
CA ARG A 132 -21.50 -9.96 -2.57
C ARG A 132 -20.84 -8.59 -2.58
N VAL A 133 -21.31 -7.68 -3.43
CA VAL A 133 -20.86 -6.28 -3.41
C VAL A 133 -22.04 -5.33 -3.31
N LYS A 134 -21.88 -4.26 -2.53
CA LYS A 134 -22.80 -3.13 -2.44
C LYS A 134 -22.04 -1.83 -2.71
N PHE A 135 -22.41 -1.15 -3.78
CA PHE A 135 -21.85 0.15 -4.11
C PHE A 135 -22.69 1.24 -3.43
N VAL A 136 -22.04 2.15 -2.68
CA VAL A 136 -22.69 3.11 -1.81
C VAL A 136 -22.10 4.50 -2.02
N ASP A 137 -22.92 5.54 -1.99
CA ASP A 137 -22.42 6.90 -1.79
C ASP A 137 -21.94 7.03 -0.35
N GLN A 138 -20.62 6.99 -0.16
CA GLN A 138 -20.02 7.08 1.17
C GLN A 138 -20.05 8.50 1.73
N GLY A 139 -20.46 9.51 0.96
CA GLY A 139 -20.78 10.86 1.42
C GLY A 139 -22.22 11.00 1.95
N ASP A 140 -23.08 10.00 1.68
CA ASP A 140 -24.42 9.90 2.26
C ASP A 140 -24.37 9.00 3.51
N GLU A 141 -24.44 9.63 4.68
CA GLU A 141 -24.36 8.94 5.97
C GLU A 141 -25.47 7.87 6.12
N ALA A 142 -26.71 8.18 5.71
CA ALA A 142 -27.82 7.25 5.82
C ALA A 142 -27.62 6.01 4.94
N ALA A 143 -27.14 6.20 3.71
CA ALA A 143 -26.84 5.11 2.79
C ALA A 143 -25.69 4.23 3.31
N LEU A 144 -24.64 4.84 3.86
CA LEU A 144 -23.51 4.14 4.46
C LEU A 144 -23.95 3.32 5.68
N GLN A 145 -24.70 3.90 6.61
CA GLN A 145 -25.20 3.22 7.81
C GLN A 145 -26.12 2.05 7.44
N ALA A 146 -26.99 2.22 6.44
CA ALA A 146 -27.83 1.13 5.94
C ALA A 146 -27.02 -0.04 5.35
N ALA A 147 -25.89 0.25 4.69
CA ALA A 147 -24.98 -0.76 4.19
C ALA A 147 -24.19 -1.46 5.31
N LEU A 148 -23.72 -0.74 6.31
CA LEU A 148 -23.01 -1.28 7.46
C LEU A 148 -23.92 -2.16 8.35
N ALA A 149 -25.20 -1.87 8.43
CA ALA A 149 -26.19 -2.70 9.12
C ALA A 149 -26.30 -4.13 8.54
N GLU A 150 -25.90 -4.34 7.28
CA GLU A 150 -25.82 -5.68 6.66
C GLU A 150 -24.56 -6.46 7.08
N LYS A 151 -23.75 -5.92 8.00
CA LYS A 151 -22.52 -6.52 8.54
C LYS A 151 -21.52 -6.94 7.45
N PRO A 152 -21.00 -5.98 6.66
CA PRO A 152 -19.99 -6.29 5.67
C PRO A 152 -18.73 -6.87 6.35
N LYS A 153 -17.95 -7.65 5.60
CA LYS A 153 -16.62 -8.12 6.03
C LYS A 153 -15.53 -7.16 5.65
N LEU A 154 -15.73 -6.41 4.55
CA LEU A 154 -14.75 -5.49 3.99
C LEU A 154 -15.44 -4.19 3.58
N VAL A 155 -14.85 -3.06 3.96
CA VAL A 155 -15.27 -1.72 3.52
C VAL A 155 -14.11 -1.07 2.78
N LEU A 156 -14.25 -0.90 1.47
CA LEU A 156 -13.30 -0.12 0.66
C LEU A 156 -13.67 1.36 0.73
N ILE A 157 -12.67 2.20 0.90
CA ILE A 157 -12.75 3.66 0.89
C ILE A 157 -11.79 4.17 -0.18
N GLU A 158 -12.21 5.11 -1.00
CA GLU A 158 -11.33 5.81 -1.97
C GLU A 158 -11.55 7.31 -1.83
N SER A 159 -10.56 8.02 -1.30
CA SER A 159 -10.67 9.47 -1.02
C SER A 159 -9.32 10.17 -1.25
N PRO A 160 -9.28 11.10 -2.20
CA PRO A 160 -10.32 11.47 -3.19
C PRO A 160 -10.65 10.31 -4.16
N SER A 161 -11.91 10.24 -4.62
CA SER A 161 -12.35 9.21 -5.57
C SER A 161 -11.90 9.49 -7.01
N ASN A 162 -11.81 8.46 -7.85
CA ASN A 162 -11.49 8.59 -9.28
C ASN A 162 -12.70 8.14 -10.14
N PRO A 163 -13.31 9.01 -10.98
CA PRO A 163 -12.75 10.29 -11.46
C PRO A 163 -13.31 11.55 -10.79
N LEU A 164 -14.25 11.44 -9.87
CA LEU A 164 -15.04 12.59 -9.42
C LEU A 164 -14.34 13.45 -8.36
N LEU A 165 -13.21 12.99 -7.80
CA LEU A 165 -12.43 13.67 -6.76
C LEU A 165 -13.28 14.01 -5.51
N ARG A 166 -14.28 13.21 -5.21
CA ARG A 166 -15.06 13.35 -3.99
C ARG A 166 -14.20 12.99 -2.78
N VAL A 167 -14.35 13.76 -1.72
CA VAL A 167 -13.66 13.57 -0.47
C VAL A 167 -14.66 13.14 0.60
N VAL A 168 -14.30 12.09 1.35
CA VAL A 168 -15.08 11.59 2.49
C VAL A 168 -14.25 11.60 3.76
N ASP A 169 -14.90 11.56 4.92
CA ASP A 169 -14.23 11.44 6.21
C ASP A 169 -13.78 9.99 6.44
N ILE A 170 -12.51 9.73 6.14
CA ILE A 170 -11.90 8.40 6.29
C ILE A 170 -12.00 7.92 7.74
N ALA A 171 -11.73 8.81 8.73
CA ALA A 171 -11.72 8.40 10.13
C ALA A 171 -13.11 7.98 10.60
N ALA A 172 -14.14 8.73 10.24
CA ALA A 172 -15.52 8.39 10.58
C ALA A 172 -15.96 7.07 9.93
N ILE A 173 -15.61 6.84 8.65
CA ILE A 173 -15.96 5.59 7.95
C ILE A 173 -15.20 4.40 8.54
N CYS A 174 -13.91 4.53 8.84
CA CYS A 174 -13.12 3.48 9.47
C CYS A 174 -13.67 3.10 10.85
N GLN A 175 -14.06 4.10 11.66
CA GLN A 175 -14.69 3.86 12.95
C GLN A 175 -16.00 3.09 12.78
N ALA A 176 -16.88 3.53 11.90
CA ALA A 176 -18.17 2.87 11.65
C ALA A 176 -17.99 1.43 11.08
N ALA A 177 -16.98 1.21 10.23
CA ALA A 177 -16.64 -0.11 9.75
C ALA A 177 -16.19 -1.03 10.88
N ALA A 178 -15.34 -0.55 11.78
CA ALA A 178 -14.87 -1.30 12.95
C ALA A 178 -16.03 -1.65 13.90
N GLU A 179 -16.95 -0.72 14.15
CA GLU A 179 -18.17 -0.96 14.95
C GLU A 179 -19.07 -2.04 14.30
N ALA A 180 -19.11 -2.10 12.97
CA ALA A 180 -19.82 -3.15 12.23
C ALA A 180 -19.07 -4.50 12.18
N GLY A 181 -17.82 -4.55 12.67
CA GLY A 181 -16.96 -5.74 12.64
C GLY A 181 -16.32 -6.00 11.26
N ALA A 182 -16.19 -4.97 10.43
CA ALA A 182 -15.60 -5.03 9.12
C ALA A 182 -14.14 -4.58 9.12
N VAL A 183 -13.33 -5.17 8.25
CA VAL A 183 -11.99 -4.65 7.91
C VAL A 183 -12.13 -3.45 6.99
N SER A 184 -11.46 -2.36 7.30
CA SER A 184 -11.42 -1.15 6.48
C SER A 184 -10.16 -1.13 5.60
N VAL A 185 -10.32 -0.78 4.33
CA VAL A 185 -9.22 -0.62 3.38
C VAL A 185 -9.35 0.69 2.62
N VAL A 186 -8.30 1.47 2.58
CA VAL A 186 -8.27 2.76 1.88
C VAL A 186 -7.36 2.69 0.67
N ASP A 187 -7.89 3.03 -0.50
CA ASP A 187 -7.06 3.30 -1.67
C ASP A 187 -6.49 4.71 -1.57
N ASN A 188 -5.19 4.78 -1.24
CA ASN A 188 -4.44 6.03 -1.03
C ASN A 188 -3.58 6.41 -2.25
N THR A 189 -3.97 5.95 -3.44
CA THR A 189 -3.19 6.15 -4.66
C THR A 189 -3.00 7.62 -5.00
N PHE A 190 -4.04 8.46 -4.85
CA PHE A 190 -3.98 9.87 -5.23
C PHE A 190 -3.14 10.73 -4.29
N LEU A 191 -3.41 10.69 -3.00
CA LEU A 191 -2.71 11.55 -2.05
C LEU A 191 -1.35 10.99 -1.69
N SER A 192 -1.16 9.69 -1.77
CA SER A 192 0.04 8.99 -1.34
C SER A 192 0.38 9.25 0.14
N PRO A 193 1.35 8.54 0.73
CA PRO A 193 1.75 8.81 2.11
C PRO A 193 2.39 10.19 2.31
N ALA A 194 2.68 10.92 1.22
CA ALA A 194 3.18 12.29 1.34
C ALA A 194 2.12 13.29 1.85
N LEU A 195 0.85 13.03 1.61
CA LEU A 195 -0.26 13.95 1.92
C LEU A 195 -1.34 13.34 2.82
N GLN A 196 -1.44 12.02 2.88
CA GLN A 196 -2.47 11.32 3.63
C GLN A 196 -1.93 10.00 4.18
N ASN A 197 -2.19 9.71 5.46
CA ASN A 197 -1.82 8.45 6.12
C ASN A 197 -3.07 7.78 6.69
N PRO A 198 -3.77 6.94 5.92
CA PRO A 198 -5.04 6.34 6.33
C PRO A 198 -4.93 5.43 7.55
N LEU A 199 -3.80 4.73 7.77
CA LEU A 199 -3.61 3.91 8.97
C LEU A 199 -3.65 4.75 10.26
N ALA A 200 -3.15 5.99 10.20
CA ALA A 200 -3.25 6.93 11.31
C ALA A 200 -4.69 7.44 11.53
N LEU A 201 -5.54 7.39 10.50
CA LEU A 201 -6.95 7.74 10.54
C LEU A 201 -7.85 6.56 10.94
N GLY A 202 -7.28 5.39 11.24
CA GLY A 202 -8.03 4.24 11.74
C GLY A 202 -8.20 3.10 10.74
N ALA A 203 -7.74 3.23 9.50
CA ALA A 203 -7.79 2.15 8.53
C ALA A 203 -6.98 0.92 8.97
N ASP A 204 -7.42 -0.28 8.59
CA ASP A 204 -6.70 -1.52 8.81
C ASP A 204 -5.68 -1.78 7.71
N LEU A 205 -6.04 -1.41 6.48
CA LEU A 205 -5.25 -1.64 5.27
C LEU A 205 -5.20 -0.38 4.40
N VAL A 206 -4.08 -0.23 3.69
CA VAL A 206 -3.92 0.78 2.64
C VAL A 206 -3.51 0.11 1.34
N ILE A 207 -4.15 0.47 0.24
CA ILE A 207 -3.80 0.01 -1.11
C ILE A 207 -3.17 1.17 -1.88
N HIS A 208 -2.19 0.83 -2.71
CA HIS A 208 -1.61 1.73 -3.70
C HIS A 208 -1.54 1.11 -5.08
N SER A 209 -1.97 1.86 -6.08
CA SER A 209 -1.40 1.72 -7.41
C SER A 209 -0.06 2.46 -7.42
N CYS A 210 1.02 1.72 -7.14
CA CYS A 210 2.37 2.28 -7.12
C CYS A 210 2.79 2.83 -8.49
N THR A 211 2.10 2.43 -9.56
CA THR A 211 2.22 2.95 -10.94
C THR A 211 2.10 4.48 -11.01
N LYS A 212 1.35 5.10 -10.08
CA LYS A 212 1.03 6.53 -10.10
C LYS A 212 2.10 7.35 -9.39
N TYR A 213 1.75 8.11 -8.38
CA TYR A 213 2.66 9.10 -7.78
C TYR A 213 3.80 8.48 -6.95
N LEU A 214 3.64 7.28 -6.41
CA LEU A 214 4.74 6.60 -5.70
C LEU A 214 5.94 6.37 -6.62
N ASN A 215 5.72 5.80 -7.81
CA ASN A 215 6.76 5.69 -8.83
C ASN A 215 7.04 7.05 -9.48
N GLY A 216 6.00 7.70 -10.02
CA GLY A 216 6.03 9.06 -10.52
C GLY A 216 6.81 9.31 -11.81
N HIS A 217 7.30 8.27 -12.50
CA HIS A 217 8.15 8.37 -13.69
C HIS A 217 7.55 7.68 -14.92
N SER A 218 6.34 7.15 -14.83
CA SER A 218 5.59 6.52 -15.94
C SER A 218 6.29 5.31 -16.61
N ASP A 219 7.13 4.61 -15.87
CA ASP A 219 7.98 3.51 -16.34
C ASP A 219 7.82 2.20 -15.56
N VAL A 220 6.91 2.17 -14.56
CA VAL A 220 6.61 0.99 -13.73
C VAL A 220 5.12 0.78 -13.61
N VAL A 221 4.67 -0.45 -13.72
CA VAL A 221 3.34 -0.89 -13.29
C VAL A 221 3.50 -1.75 -12.04
N ALA A 222 2.96 -1.30 -10.92
CA ALA A 222 3.09 -2.00 -9.65
C ALA A 222 1.93 -1.65 -8.70
N GLY A 223 1.76 -2.46 -7.67
CA GLY A 223 0.82 -2.21 -6.58
C GLY A 223 1.41 -2.59 -5.23
N ALA A 224 0.75 -2.18 -4.17
CA ALA A 224 1.10 -2.59 -2.82
C ALA A 224 -0.13 -2.58 -1.90
N VAL A 225 -0.08 -3.43 -0.88
CA VAL A 225 -0.96 -3.38 0.28
C VAL A 225 -0.10 -3.18 1.51
N VAL A 226 -0.42 -2.19 2.33
CA VAL A 226 0.20 -1.96 3.64
C VAL A 226 -0.83 -2.31 4.70
N ALA A 227 -0.43 -3.07 5.72
CA ALA A 227 -1.31 -3.48 6.80
C ALA A 227 -0.85 -2.94 8.16
N LYS A 228 -1.82 -2.60 9.01
CA LYS A 228 -1.58 -2.15 10.38
C LYS A 228 -1.28 -3.34 11.30
N ASP A 229 -1.96 -4.48 11.09
CA ASP A 229 -1.81 -5.69 11.88
C ASP A 229 -0.75 -6.61 11.25
N PRO A 230 0.26 -7.08 12.01
CA PRO A 230 1.25 -8.06 11.55
C PRO A 230 0.64 -9.37 11.01
N GLN A 231 -0.51 -9.81 11.56
CA GLN A 231 -1.18 -11.02 11.08
C GLN A 231 -1.72 -10.79 9.66
N HIS A 232 -2.32 -9.64 9.39
CA HIS A 232 -2.77 -9.29 8.04
C HIS A 232 -1.60 -9.23 7.04
N VAL A 233 -0.41 -8.77 7.46
CA VAL A 233 0.80 -8.82 6.60
C VAL A 233 1.16 -10.25 6.25
N THR A 234 1.12 -11.15 7.22
CA THR A 234 1.42 -12.58 7.05
C THR A 234 0.44 -13.22 6.07
N ASP A 235 -0.86 -13.00 6.26
CA ASP A 235 -1.92 -13.56 5.42
C ASP A 235 -1.84 -13.03 3.99
N LEU A 236 -1.63 -11.72 3.82
CA LEU A 236 -1.45 -11.09 2.51
C LEU A 236 -0.21 -11.64 1.79
N ALA A 237 0.92 -11.79 2.48
CA ALA A 237 2.15 -12.34 1.90
C ALA A 237 1.97 -13.81 1.47
N TRP A 238 1.29 -14.60 2.30
CA TRP A 238 1.00 -16.00 2.00
C TRP A 238 0.12 -16.13 0.75
N TRP A 239 -0.97 -15.37 0.68
CA TRP A 239 -1.88 -15.39 -0.47
C TRP A 239 -1.22 -14.81 -1.74
N ALA A 240 -0.44 -13.72 -1.63
CA ALA A 240 0.28 -13.15 -2.76
C ALA A 240 1.24 -14.16 -3.40
N ASN A 241 1.94 -14.95 -2.56
CA ASN A 241 2.77 -16.06 -3.03
C ASN A 241 1.95 -17.15 -3.74
N ASN A 242 0.80 -17.56 -3.17
CA ASN A 242 0.00 -18.68 -3.69
C ASN A 242 -0.71 -18.34 -5.01
N ILE A 243 -1.28 -17.14 -5.14
CA ILE A 243 -1.93 -16.71 -6.38
C ILE A 243 -0.95 -16.09 -7.39
N GLY A 244 0.32 -15.87 -7.00
CA GLY A 244 1.37 -15.44 -7.89
C GLY A 244 1.32 -13.95 -8.30
N VAL A 245 0.78 -13.07 -7.45
CA VAL A 245 0.62 -11.63 -7.77
C VAL A 245 1.77 -10.75 -7.25
N THR A 246 2.91 -11.32 -6.93
CA THR A 246 4.05 -10.60 -6.35
C THR A 246 4.75 -9.69 -7.38
N GLY A 247 5.28 -8.56 -6.89
CA GLY A 247 6.04 -7.61 -7.72
C GLY A 247 7.43 -8.11 -8.12
N GLY A 248 7.90 -7.69 -9.28
CA GLY A 248 9.24 -8.00 -9.80
C GLY A 248 10.35 -7.23 -9.06
N ALA A 249 11.58 -7.78 -9.05
CA ALA A 249 12.73 -7.15 -8.41
C ALA A 249 13.14 -5.85 -9.10
N PHE A 250 13.14 -5.82 -10.43
CA PHE A 250 13.52 -4.64 -11.20
C PHE A 250 12.51 -3.50 -11.01
N ASP A 251 11.22 -3.78 -11.10
CA ASP A 251 10.16 -2.81 -10.85
C ASP A 251 10.20 -2.29 -9.41
N SER A 252 10.53 -3.17 -8.46
CA SER A 252 10.74 -2.78 -7.06
C SER A 252 11.87 -1.78 -6.91
N TYR A 253 13.01 -1.99 -7.58
CA TYR A 253 14.12 -1.06 -7.55
C TYR A 253 13.75 0.31 -8.15
N LEU A 254 13.08 0.32 -9.31
CA LEU A 254 12.63 1.56 -9.95
C LEU A 254 11.63 2.31 -9.07
N LEU A 255 10.69 1.58 -8.45
CA LEU A 255 9.74 2.17 -7.50
C LEU A 255 10.45 2.80 -6.30
N LEU A 256 11.42 2.11 -5.69
CA LEU A 256 12.22 2.67 -4.59
C LEU A 256 12.93 3.97 -5.03
N ARG A 257 13.50 3.97 -6.23
CA ARG A 257 14.14 5.15 -6.81
C ARG A 257 13.13 6.29 -7.03
N GLY A 258 11.93 5.97 -7.53
CA GLY A 258 10.85 6.93 -7.75
C GLY A 258 10.36 7.58 -6.44
N MET A 259 10.19 6.78 -5.38
CA MET A 259 9.76 7.27 -4.07
C MET A 259 10.69 8.32 -3.47
N ARG A 260 11.98 8.30 -3.77
CA ARG A 260 12.95 9.31 -3.27
C ARG A 260 12.60 10.75 -3.67
N THR A 261 11.88 10.92 -4.75
CA THR A 261 11.42 12.24 -5.23
C THR A 261 9.93 12.47 -4.97
N LEU A 262 9.27 11.63 -4.17
CA LEU A 262 7.83 11.73 -3.92
C LEU A 262 7.44 13.10 -3.35
N ALA A 263 8.10 13.55 -2.28
CA ALA A 263 7.74 14.79 -1.59
C ALA A 263 7.80 16.04 -2.50
N PRO A 264 8.90 16.33 -3.24
CA PRO A 264 8.93 17.48 -4.14
C PRO A 264 7.97 17.35 -5.32
N ARG A 265 7.71 16.13 -5.83
CA ARG A 265 6.73 15.94 -6.91
C ARG A 265 5.31 16.20 -6.43
N MET A 266 4.93 15.71 -5.25
CA MET A 266 3.60 15.98 -4.68
C MET A 266 3.41 17.45 -4.35
N ALA A 267 4.41 18.13 -3.82
CA ALA A 267 4.36 19.56 -3.60
C ALA A 267 4.15 20.35 -4.92
N CYS A 268 4.85 19.97 -5.99
CA CYS A 268 4.68 20.57 -7.31
C CYS A 268 3.27 20.33 -7.87
N LEU A 269 2.76 19.10 -7.77
CA LEU A 269 1.42 18.75 -8.25
C LEU A 269 0.32 19.55 -7.54
N LEU A 270 0.44 19.73 -6.22
CA LEU A 270 -0.50 20.56 -5.47
C LEU A 270 -0.45 22.03 -5.91
N TYR A 271 0.75 22.57 -6.10
CA TYR A 271 0.92 23.96 -6.53
C TYR A 271 0.40 24.22 -7.96
N THR A 272 0.57 23.26 -8.87
CA THR A 272 0.17 23.38 -10.27
C THR A 272 -1.27 22.94 -10.55
N SER A 273 -1.92 22.30 -9.58
CA SER A 273 -3.34 21.92 -9.72
C SER A 273 -4.22 23.17 -9.71
N PRO A 274 -5.14 23.33 -10.69
CA PRO A 274 -6.05 24.47 -10.71
C PRO A 274 -6.92 24.46 -9.45
N SER A 275 -6.87 25.58 -8.71
CA SER A 275 -7.71 25.80 -7.54
C SER A 275 -9.02 26.48 -7.97
N PRO A 276 -10.15 26.20 -7.31
CA PRO A 276 -11.37 26.99 -7.50
C PRO A 276 -11.16 28.51 -7.31
N ARG A 277 -10.14 28.91 -6.54
CA ARG A 277 -9.76 30.32 -6.34
C ARG A 277 -9.08 30.93 -7.57
N ASP A 278 -8.50 30.11 -8.46
CA ASP A 278 -7.81 30.58 -9.66
C ASP A 278 -8.78 30.86 -10.82
N ARG A 279 -10.07 30.61 -10.61
CA ARG A 279 -11.17 30.81 -11.57
C ARG A 279 -11.98 32.08 -11.26
N GLY A 280 -11.40 33.00 -10.48
CA GLY A 280 -12.00 34.31 -10.18
C GLY A 280 -12.00 35.27 -11.35
#